data_364b06a2fea964288373bc5ae7970cd7
#
_entry.id   364b06a2fea964288373bc5ae7970cd7
#
_cell.length_a   1.000
_cell.length_b   1.000
_cell.length_c   1.000
_cell.angle_alpha   90.00
_cell.angle_beta   90.00
_cell.angle_gamma   90.00
#
_symmetry.space_group_name_H-M   'P 1'
#
loop_
_entity.id
_entity.type
_entity.pdbx_description
1 polymer ?
#
loop_
_entity_poly.entity_id
_entity_poly.type
_entity_poly.pdbx_seq_one_letter_code
_entity_poly.pdbx_strand_id
1 'polypeptide(L)'
;MKDLQGRDINYMRISITDRCNLRCKYCMPDGIELLPMSEILTFEEILRVCEQAVGFGITRFKITGGEPLVRRGCADLIRKIKKLSGVEQVTMTTNGILLSRYLDELLDAGLDAVNISLDTLNRGRFEEITGFDQLPEVLRSIDAAVDSGLRVKVNVVLQQDKNAEEWQKILEFAERRSIDVRFIEMMPIGRGRECTGVSNDELLKKIQEQHPGVCKDDRVHGNGPAVYYHIPGFVGSVGFISAIHGVFCS
;
A
#
# COMPACT_ATOMS: atom_id res chain seq x y z
N MET A 1 -18.43 -2.53 -14.51
CA MET A 1 -19.21 -3.83 -14.37
C MET A 1 -19.94 -3.81 -13.04
N LYS A 2 -21.20 -4.25 -13.00
CA LYS A 2 -21.92 -4.39 -11.72
C LYS A 2 -21.89 -5.85 -11.27
N ASP A 3 -21.64 -6.05 -9.97
CA ASP A 3 -21.75 -7.38 -9.36
C ASP A 3 -23.22 -7.73 -9.01
N LEU A 4 -23.44 -8.91 -8.42
CA LEU A 4 -24.79 -9.38 -8.03
C LEU A 4 -25.42 -8.53 -6.91
N GLN A 5 -24.64 -7.74 -6.19
CA GLN A 5 -25.07 -6.80 -5.14
C GLN A 5 -25.26 -5.36 -5.67
N GLY A 6 -25.09 -5.15 -7.00
CA GLY A 6 -25.26 -3.85 -7.65
C GLY A 6 -24.07 -2.90 -7.52
N ARG A 7 -22.94 -3.36 -6.98
CA ARG A 7 -21.72 -2.53 -6.82
C ARG A 7 -20.99 -2.38 -8.14
N ASP A 8 -20.45 -1.20 -8.40
CA ASP A 8 -19.63 -0.93 -9.57
C ASP A 8 -18.20 -1.44 -9.37
N ILE A 9 -17.83 -2.52 -10.03
CA ILE A 9 -16.49 -3.07 -10.04
C ILE A 9 -15.70 -2.43 -11.19
N ASN A 10 -14.81 -1.50 -10.87
CA ASN A 10 -13.97 -0.77 -11.82
C ASN A 10 -12.46 -0.80 -11.46
N TYR A 11 -12.08 -1.60 -10.47
CA TYR A 11 -10.74 -1.67 -9.93
C TYR A 11 -10.25 -3.12 -9.88
N MET A 12 -9.00 -3.35 -10.30
CA MET A 12 -8.31 -4.65 -10.24
C MET A 12 -6.96 -4.52 -9.56
N ARG A 13 -6.67 -5.46 -8.67
CA ARG A 13 -5.36 -5.61 -8.03
C ARG A 13 -4.64 -6.82 -8.62
N ILE A 14 -3.40 -6.62 -9.08
CA ILE A 14 -2.61 -7.64 -9.76
C ILE A 14 -1.34 -7.89 -8.96
N SER A 15 -1.18 -9.11 -8.44
CA SER A 15 0.07 -9.60 -7.89
C SER A 15 0.94 -10.11 -9.03
N ILE A 16 2.07 -9.47 -9.30
CA ILE A 16 2.93 -9.82 -10.43
C ILE A 16 4.06 -10.78 -10.06
N THR A 17 4.30 -11.01 -8.78
CA THR A 17 5.34 -11.93 -8.27
C THR A 17 5.04 -12.32 -6.83
N ASP A 18 5.47 -13.50 -6.45
CA ASP A 18 5.50 -13.98 -5.07
C ASP A 18 6.83 -13.64 -4.36
N ARG A 19 7.85 -13.15 -5.10
CA ARG A 19 9.16 -12.83 -4.57
C ARG A 19 9.17 -11.47 -3.88
N CYS A 20 9.90 -11.39 -2.77
CA CYS A 20 10.13 -10.16 -2.01
C CYS A 20 11.59 -10.08 -1.56
N ASN A 21 12.12 -8.88 -1.44
CA ASN A 21 13.45 -8.60 -0.88
C ASN A 21 13.42 -8.31 0.63
N LEU A 22 12.27 -8.50 1.28
CA LEU A 22 12.09 -8.52 2.73
C LEU A 22 11.58 -9.88 3.21
N ARG A 23 11.66 -10.13 4.53
CA ARG A 23 11.16 -11.33 5.21
C ARG A 23 10.31 -10.96 6.42
N CYS A 24 9.28 -10.11 6.16
CA CYS A 24 8.40 -9.65 7.24
C CYS A 24 7.75 -10.83 7.94
N LYS A 25 7.93 -10.91 9.27
CA LYS A 25 7.53 -12.04 10.11
C LYS A 25 6.04 -12.38 10.01
N TYR A 26 5.20 -11.37 9.86
CA TYR A 26 3.75 -11.52 9.73
C TYR A 26 3.25 -11.80 8.31
N CYS A 27 4.12 -11.65 7.29
CA CYS A 27 3.74 -11.76 5.88
C CYS A 27 4.44 -12.91 5.19
N MET A 28 5.77 -12.84 5.07
CA MET A 28 6.59 -13.75 4.26
C MET A 28 7.90 -14.06 4.98
N PRO A 29 7.87 -14.78 6.13
CA PRO A 29 9.10 -15.18 6.84
C PRO A 29 9.93 -16.15 6.02
N ASP A 30 11.16 -16.43 6.48
CA ASP A 30 12.02 -17.43 5.87
C ASP A 30 11.34 -18.80 5.81
N GLY A 31 11.67 -19.57 4.79
CA GLY A 31 11.15 -20.93 4.58
C GLY A 31 9.80 -21.00 3.86
N ILE A 32 9.25 -19.88 3.37
CA ILE A 32 8.08 -19.92 2.46
C ILE A 32 8.51 -20.51 1.12
N GLU A 33 7.79 -21.53 0.67
CA GLU A 33 7.94 -22.10 -0.65
C GLU A 33 7.43 -21.11 -1.71
N LEU A 34 8.31 -20.78 -2.66
CA LEU A 34 8.00 -19.89 -3.77
C LEU A 34 7.53 -20.70 -4.99
N LEU A 35 6.62 -20.17 -5.76
CA LEU A 35 6.17 -20.79 -7.00
C LEU A 35 7.32 -20.88 -8.01
N PRO A 36 7.41 -21.96 -8.80
CA PRO A 36 8.28 -22.03 -9.96
C PRO A 36 7.98 -20.86 -10.91
N MET A 37 9.01 -20.29 -11.54
CA MET A 37 8.83 -19.18 -12.47
C MET A 37 7.91 -19.52 -13.65
N SER A 38 7.82 -20.80 -14.02
CA SER A 38 6.91 -21.29 -15.07
C SER A 38 5.43 -21.23 -14.69
N GLU A 39 5.11 -21.11 -13.40
CA GLU A 39 3.74 -20.99 -12.89
C GLU A 39 3.32 -19.52 -12.65
N ILE A 40 4.27 -18.59 -12.77
CA ILE A 40 3.99 -17.15 -12.66
C ILE A 40 3.67 -16.61 -14.05
N LEU A 41 2.52 -15.97 -14.22
CA LEU A 41 2.13 -15.35 -15.49
C LEU A 41 3.22 -14.43 -16.03
N THR A 42 3.48 -14.50 -17.32
CA THR A 42 4.34 -13.54 -18.04
C THR A 42 3.68 -12.16 -18.07
N PHE A 43 4.45 -11.12 -18.37
CA PHE A 43 3.87 -9.77 -18.51
C PHE A 43 2.92 -9.66 -19.69
N GLU A 44 3.15 -10.44 -20.75
CA GLU A 44 2.26 -10.53 -21.91
C GLU A 44 0.91 -11.16 -21.54
N GLU A 45 0.90 -12.20 -20.71
CA GLU A 45 -0.33 -12.82 -20.22
C GLU A 45 -1.08 -11.87 -19.28
N ILE A 46 -0.35 -11.20 -18.34
CA ILE A 46 -0.94 -10.19 -17.45
C ILE A 46 -1.57 -9.06 -18.29
N LEU A 47 -0.88 -8.58 -19.34
CA LEU A 47 -1.40 -7.52 -20.19
C LEU A 47 -2.70 -7.96 -20.90
N ARG A 48 -2.76 -9.19 -21.44
CA ARG A 48 -3.99 -9.74 -22.01
C ARG A 48 -5.15 -9.77 -21.01
N VAL A 49 -4.86 -10.16 -19.76
CA VAL A 49 -5.86 -10.10 -18.68
C VAL A 49 -6.35 -8.67 -18.46
N CYS A 50 -5.43 -7.69 -18.44
CA CYS A 50 -5.79 -6.29 -18.30
C CYS A 50 -6.65 -5.78 -19.47
N GLU A 51 -6.31 -6.14 -20.71
CA GLU A 51 -7.08 -5.81 -21.91
C GLU A 51 -8.54 -6.32 -21.81
N GLN A 52 -8.71 -7.59 -21.42
CA GLN A 52 -10.04 -8.15 -21.21
C GLN A 52 -10.78 -7.46 -20.07
N ALA A 53 -10.09 -7.18 -18.95
CA ALA A 53 -10.66 -6.50 -17.80
C ALA A 53 -11.17 -5.09 -18.17
N VAL A 54 -10.44 -4.35 -19.00
CA VAL A 54 -10.89 -3.05 -19.52
C VAL A 54 -12.19 -3.21 -20.32
N GLY A 55 -12.31 -4.25 -21.14
CA GLY A 55 -13.55 -4.56 -21.87
C GLY A 55 -14.76 -4.81 -20.96
N PHE A 56 -14.52 -5.21 -19.71
CA PHE A 56 -15.57 -5.37 -18.68
C PHE A 56 -15.77 -4.11 -17.81
N GLY A 57 -15.08 -2.99 -18.10
CA GLY A 57 -15.24 -1.73 -17.39
C GLY A 57 -14.29 -1.53 -16.20
N ILE A 58 -13.20 -2.32 -16.10
CA ILE A 58 -12.12 -2.05 -15.16
C ILE A 58 -11.27 -0.92 -15.74
N THR A 59 -11.20 0.20 -15.03
CA THR A 59 -10.45 1.40 -15.47
C THR A 59 -9.24 1.69 -14.58
N ARG A 60 -9.12 1.00 -13.44
CA ARG A 60 -8.11 1.27 -12.41
C ARG A 60 -7.38 0.00 -12.02
N PHE A 61 -6.06 0.05 -12.09
CA PHE A 61 -5.20 -1.09 -11.79
C PHE A 61 -4.25 -0.78 -10.64
N LYS A 62 -4.00 -1.78 -9.80
CA LYS A 62 -2.98 -1.72 -8.77
C LYS A 62 -1.99 -2.86 -8.92
N ILE A 63 -0.74 -2.50 -9.14
CA ILE A 63 0.37 -3.45 -9.20
C ILE A 63 0.88 -3.71 -7.79
N THR A 64 1.02 -4.99 -7.47
CA THR A 64 1.51 -5.49 -6.20
C THR A 64 2.21 -6.84 -6.41
N GLY A 65 2.50 -7.59 -5.34
CA GLY A 65 3.12 -8.91 -5.37
C GLY A 65 3.57 -9.30 -3.99
N GLY A 66 4.67 -10.02 -3.90
CA GLY A 66 5.61 -9.89 -2.81
C GLY A 66 6.13 -8.45 -2.83
N GLU A 67 7.20 -8.19 -3.59
CA GLU A 67 7.63 -6.83 -3.91
C GLU A 67 7.66 -6.66 -5.45
N PRO A 68 6.81 -5.81 -6.05
CA PRO A 68 6.72 -5.72 -7.51
C PRO A 68 8.01 -5.25 -8.17
N LEU A 69 8.81 -4.42 -7.51
CA LEU A 69 10.04 -3.86 -8.08
C LEU A 69 11.21 -4.86 -8.14
N VAL A 70 11.10 -6.04 -7.51
CA VAL A 70 12.10 -7.11 -7.71
C VAL A 70 11.90 -7.82 -9.05
N ARG A 71 10.72 -7.73 -9.66
CA ARG A 71 10.46 -8.29 -10.98
C ARG A 71 10.88 -7.30 -12.05
N ARG A 72 11.99 -7.59 -12.76
CA ARG A 72 12.52 -6.73 -13.83
C ARG A 72 11.47 -6.46 -14.90
N GLY A 73 11.39 -5.22 -15.39
CA GLY A 73 10.41 -4.79 -16.40
C GLY A 73 9.06 -4.38 -15.81
N CYS A 74 8.95 -4.22 -14.47
CA CYS A 74 7.72 -3.76 -13.83
C CYS A 74 7.25 -2.40 -14.38
N ALA A 75 8.16 -1.44 -14.61
CA ALA A 75 7.84 -0.14 -15.19
C ALA A 75 7.30 -0.27 -16.62
N ASP A 76 7.86 -1.19 -17.43
CA ASP A 76 7.35 -1.45 -18.78
C ASP A 76 5.94 -2.05 -18.78
N LEU A 77 5.65 -2.93 -17.84
CA LEU A 77 4.27 -3.43 -17.66
C LEU A 77 3.32 -2.27 -17.33
N ILE A 78 3.68 -1.40 -16.38
CA ILE A 78 2.88 -0.22 -16.02
C ILE A 78 2.63 0.65 -17.25
N ARG A 79 3.67 0.94 -18.04
CA ARG A 79 3.58 1.72 -19.28
C ARG A 79 2.64 1.09 -20.31
N LYS A 80 2.69 -0.23 -20.47
CA LYS A 80 1.80 -0.97 -21.38
C LYS A 80 0.35 -0.92 -20.88
N ILE A 81 0.10 -1.16 -19.59
CA ILE A 81 -1.26 -1.07 -19.01
C ILE A 81 -1.79 0.37 -19.14
N LYS A 82 -0.98 1.39 -18.85
CA LYS A 82 -1.40 2.79 -18.92
C LYS A 82 -1.79 3.23 -20.33
N LYS A 83 -1.24 2.58 -21.37
CA LYS A 83 -1.57 2.83 -22.78
C LYS A 83 -2.87 2.15 -23.25
N LEU A 84 -3.45 1.24 -22.49
CA LEU A 84 -4.72 0.62 -22.85
C LEU A 84 -5.84 1.68 -22.82
N SER A 85 -6.60 1.74 -23.91
CA SER A 85 -7.76 2.66 -24.00
C SER A 85 -8.78 2.32 -22.92
N GLY A 86 -9.17 3.29 -22.11
CA GLY A 86 -10.09 3.12 -20.98
C GLY A 86 -9.41 2.96 -19.61
N VAL A 87 -8.08 2.87 -19.55
CA VAL A 87 -7.36 2.89 -18.27
C VAL A 87 -7.21 4.33 -17.78
N GLU A 88 -7.82 4.61 -16.63
CA GLU A 88 -7.76 5.90 -15.96
C GLU A 88 -6.56 5.99 -15.01
N GLN A 89 -6.28 4.90 -14.28
CA GLN A 89 -5.31 4.93 -13.19
C GLN A 89 -4.52 3.63 -13.06
N VAL A 90 -3.20 3.76 -12.88
CA VAL A 90 -2.31 2.66 -12.48
C VAL A 90 -1.55 3.08 -11.23
N THR A 91 -1.68 2.31 -10.17
CA THR A 91 -1.03 2.55 -8.87
C THR A 91 -0.18 1.35 -8.47
N MET A 92 0.70 1.55 -7.50
CA MET A 92 1.57 0.48 -6.99
C MET A 92 1.50 0.38 -5.46
N THR A 93 1.69 -0.83 -4.92
CA THR A 93 2.06 -1.03 -3.51
C THR A 93 3.43 -1.66 -3.46
N THR A 94 4.35 -1.07 -2.70
CA THR A 94 5.75 -1.47 -2.58
C THR A 94 6.23 -1.35 -1.13
N ASN A 95 7.28 -2.08 -0.77
CA ASN A 95 7.98 -1.89 0.50
C ASN A 95 8.94 -0.67 0.48
N GLY A 96 9.09 -0.02 -0.67
CA GLY A 96 9.85 1.22 -0.82
C GLY A 96 11.36 1.07 -1.01
N ILE A 97 11.97 -0.09 -0.75
CA ILE A 97 13.45 -0.24 -0.79
C ILE A 97 14.03 0.12 -2.16
N LEU A 98 13.37 -0.31 -3.22
CA LEU A 98 13.84 -0.11 -4.60
C LEU A 98 13.19 1.11 -5.29
N LEU A 99 12.22 1.76 -4.65
CA LEU A 99 11.39 2.77 -5.29
C LEU A 99 12.21 3.97 -5.80
N SER A 100 13.10 4.53 -4.99
CA SER A 100 13.93 5.67 -5.40
C SER A 100 14.80 5.36 -6.62
N ARG A 101 15.24 4.10 -6.77
CA ARG A 101 16.04 3.66 -7.91
C ARG A 101 15.25 3.62 -9.22
N TYR A 102 13.97 3.29 -9.15
CA TYR A 102 13.10 3.12 -10.32
C TYR A 102 12.11 4.28 -10.50
N LEU A 103 12.20 5.33 -9.67
CA LEU A 103 11.20 6.38 -9.63
C LEU A 103 11.02 7.08 -10.97
N ASP A 104 12.10 7.48 -11.62
CA ASP A 104 12.04 8.16 -12.93
C ASP A 104 11.38 7.26 -14.00
N GLU A 105 11.76 5.98 -14.05
CA GLU A 105 11.14 5.02 -15.00
C GLU A 105 9.64 4.83 -14.72
N LEU A 106 9.23 4.83 -13.45
CA LEU A 106 7.84 4.68 -13.04
C LEU A 106 7.01 5.93 -13.38
N LEU A 107 7.57 7.11 -13.20
CA LEU A 107 6.94 8.37 -13.59
C LEU A 107 6.77 8.44 -15.12
N ASP A 108 7.81 8.12 -15.87
CA ASP A 108 7.77 8.04 -17.34
C ASP A 108 6.80 6.96 -17.84
N ALA A 109 6.61 5.89 -17.07
CA ALA A 109 5.62 4.86 -17.36
C ALA A 109 4.17 5.30 -17.09
N GLY A 110 3.98 6.44 -16.41
CA GLY A 110 2.67 6.98 -16.06
C GLY A 110 2.07 6.40 -14.78
N LEU A 111 2.91 6.07 -13.77
CA LEU A 111 2.41 5.68 -12.45
C LEU A 111 1.70 6.88 -11.80
N ASP A 112 0.45 6.67 -11.35
CA ASP A 112 -0.38 7.75 -10.82
C ASP A 112 -0.26 7.95 -9.30
N ALA A 113 0.07 6.89 -8.56
CA ALA A 113 0.25 6.94 -7.11
C ALA A 113 0.99 5.71 -6.58
N VAL A 114 1.62 5.87 -5.42
CA VAL A 114 2.31 4.78 -4.74
C VAL A 114 1.83 4.62 -3.29
N ASN A 115 1.66 3.37 -2.85
CA ASN A 115 1.49 3.03 -1.45
C ASN A 115 2.78 2.38 -0.96
N ILE A 116 3.41 2.97 0.04
CA ILE A 116 4.66 2.48 0.63
C ILE A 116 4.35 1.86 1.98
N SER A 117 4.78 0.63 2.21
CA SER A 117 4.61 -0.06 3.49
C SER A 117 5.73 0.32 4.44
N LEU A 118 5.39 0.85 5.63
CA LEU A 118 6.35 1.28 6.65
C LEU A 118 5.73 1.16 8.04
N ASP A 119 6.08 0.13 8.78
CA ASP A 119 5.47 -0.17 10.07
C ASP A 119 6.15 0.53 11.26
N THR A 120 7.39 1.00 11.09
CA THR A 120 8.18 1.60 12.16
C THR A 120 9.22 2.59 11.63
N LEU A 121 9.55 3.60 12.44
CA LEU A 121 10.66 4.54 12.21
C LEU A 121 11.90 4.20 13.05
N ASN A 122 11.85 3.14 13.84
CA ASN A 122 12.99 2.64 14.60
C ASN A 122 13.76 1.62 13.76
N ARG A 123 15.03 1.89 13.48
CA ARG A 123 15.89 1.08 12.62
C ARG A 123 16.04 -0.37 13.08
N GLY A 124 16.29 -0.58 14.38
CA GLY A 124 16.42 -1.94 14.93
C GLY A 124 15.10 -2.71 14.91
N ARG A 125 13.99 -2.01 15.15
CA ARG A 125 12.66 -2.62 15.05
C ARG A 125 12.25 -2.91 13.60
N PHE A 126 12.64 -2.05 12.66
CA PHE A 126 12.46 -2.32 11.24
C PHE A 126 13.18 -3.59 10.82
N GLU A 127 14.43 -3.77 11.22
CA GLU A 127 15.21 -4.99 10.98
C GLU A 127 14.56 -6.21 11.66
N GLU A 128 14.11 -6.06 12.89
CA GLU A 128 13.40 -7.14 13.62
C GLU A 128 12.13 -7.59 12.90
N ILE A 129 11.31 -6.65 12.40
CA ILE A 129 10.04 -6.96 11.72
C ILE A 129 10.27 -7.50 10.32
N THR A 130 11.21 -6.92 9.57
CA THR A 130 11.36 -7.15 8.13
C THR A 130 12.50 -8.10 7.75
N GLY A 131 13.38 -8.43 8.71
CA GLY A 131 14.55 -9.26 8.51
C GLY A 131 15.78 -8.56 7.93
N PHE A 132 15.69 -7.27 7.58
CA PHE A 132 16.77 -6.52 6.92
C PHE A 132 16.82 -5.07 7.39
N ASP A 133 18.02 -4.53 7.55
CA ASP A 133 18.26 -3.12 7.90
C ASP A 133 18.22 -2.23 6.65
N GLN A 134 17.00 -1.91 6.18
CA GLN A 134 16.75 -1.13 4.96
C GLN A 134 15.87 0.12 5.20
N LEU A 135 15.66 0.52 6.45
CA LEU A 135 14.85 1.69 6.77
C LEU A 135 15.32 2.98 6.07
N PRO A 136 16.64 3.28 6.00
CA PRO A 136 17.10 4.48 5.31
C PRO A 136 16.70 4.56 3.84
N GLU A 137 16.68 3.41 3.15
CA GLU A 137 16.27 3.31 1.75
C GLU A 137 14.78 3.62 1.58
N VAL A 138 13.94 3.10 2.49
CA VAL A 138 12.50 3.35 2.47
C VAL A 138 12.21 4.84 2.70
N LEU A 139 12.87 5.46 3.68
CA LEU A 139 12.70 6.90 3.97
C LEU A 139 13.12 7.77 2.79
N ARG A 140 14.28 7.49 2.17
CA ARG A 140 14.71 8.17 0.93
C ARG A 140 13.70 8.02 -0.20
N SER A 141 13.11 6.85 -0.33
CA SER A 141 12.08 6.59 -1.35
C SER A 141 10.79 7.37 -1.10
N ILE A 142 10.39 7.54 0.16
CA ILE A 142 9.24 8.37 0.53
C ILE A 142 9.54 9.84 0.17
N ASP A 143 10.70 10.36 0.56
CA ASP A 143 11.09 11.73 0.26
C ASP A 143 11.13 11.98 -1.25
N ALA A 144 11.83 11.13 -2.00
CA ALA A 144 11.92 11.24 -3.47
C ALA A 144 10.55 11.18 -4.16
N ALA A 145 9.67 10.28 -3.71
CA ALA A 145 8.34 10.17 -4.29
C ALA A 145 7.48 11.42 -4.02
N VAL A 146 7.56 12.00 -2.82
CA VAL A 146 6.86 13.25 -2.49
C VAL A 146 7.42 14.42 -3.31
N ASP A 147 8.74 14.55 -3.37
CA ASP A 147 9.42 15.64 -4.11
C ASP A 147 9.13 15.58 -5.62
N SER A 148 8.89 14.39 -6.16
CA SER A 148 8.48 14.22 -7.57
C SER A 148 7.03 14.64 -7.86
N GLY A 149 6.24 14.95 -6.84
CA GLY A 149 4.80 15.25 -6.98
C GLY A 149 3.91 14.01 -7.12
N LEU A 150 4.47 12.81 -7.00
CA LEU A 150 3.68 11.57 -7.01
C LEU A 150 2.78 11.51 -5.75
N ARG A 151 1.55 11.06 -5.91
CA ARG A 151 0.66 10.86 -4.75
C ARG A 151 1.16 9.69 -3.92
N VAL A 152 1.53 9.97 -2.67
CA VAL A 152 2.11 9.00 -1.74
C VAL A 152 1.14 8.65 -0.63
N LYS A 153 1.04 7.37 -0.32
CA LYS A 153 0.39 6.86 0.88
C LYS A 153 1.37 5.96 1.63
N VAL A 154 1.40 6.11 2.95
CA VAL A 154 2.16 5.23 3.83
C VAL A 154 1.19 4.26 4.50
N ASN A 155 1.40 2.96 4.29
CA ASN A 155 0.64 1.89 4.95
C ASN A 155 1.38 1.42 6.18
N VAL A 156 0.67 1.30 7.27
CA VAL A 156 1.21 0.94 8.59
C VAL A 156 0.37 -0.18 9.18
N VAL A 157 1.01 -1.26 9.61
CA VAL A 157 0.39 -2.30 10.42
C VAL A 157 0.96 -2.20 11.83
N LEU A 158 0.12 -1.82 12.79
CA LEU A 158 0.53 -1.75 14.19
C LEU A 158 0.32 -3.10 14.88
N GLN A 159 1.37 -3.55 15.57
CA GLN A 159 1.39 -4.77 16.38
C GLN A 159 1.60 -4.36 17.85
N GLN A 160 0.77 -4.91 18.75
CA GLN A 160 0.70 -4.50 20.15
C GLN A 160 2.04 -4.61 20.88
N ASP A 161 2.79 -5.67 20.60
CA ASP A 161 4.06 -6.00 21.24
C ASP A 161 5.30 -5.49 20.50
N LYS A 162 5.12 -4.80 19.36
CA LYS A 162 6.22 -4.39 18.50
C LYS A 162 6.30 -2.86 18.33
N ASN A 163 5.31 -2.26 17.69
CA ASN A 163 5.35 -0.88 17.22
C ASN A 163 4.11 -0.06 17.58
N ALA A 164 3.26 -0.55 18.47
CA ALA A 164 2.01 0.11 18.84
C ALA A 164 2.18 1.57 19.29
N GLU A 165 3.31 1.89 19.95
CA GLU A 165 3.59 3.23 20.47
C GLU A 165 4.14 4.20 19.42
N GLU A 166 4.44 3.72 18.20
CA GLU A 166 5.07 4.57 17.16
C GLU A 166 4.08 5.36 16.29
N TRP A 167 2.78 5.13 16.47
CA TRP A 167 1.76 5.77 15.62
C TRP A 167 1.88 7.30 15.56
N GLN A 168 2.25 7.95 16.68
CA GLN A 168 2.42 9.41 16.74
C GLN A 168 3.52 9.89 15.81
N LYS A 169 4.69 9.27 15.87
CA LYS A 169 5.83 9.62 14.98
C LYS A 169 5.53 9.34 13.52
N ILE A 170 4.82 8.25 13.24
CA ILE A 170 4.41 7.92 11.87
C ILE A 170 3.37 8.92 11.36
N LEU A 171 2.49 9.39 12.24
CA LEU A 171 1.47 10.39 11.89
C LEU A 171 2.08 11.74 11.48
N GLU A 172 3.30 12.07 11.95
CA GLU A 172 4.03 13.29 11.55
C GLU A 172 4.27 13.36 10.02
N PHE A 173 4.28 12.24 9.29
CA PHE A 173 4.33 12.28 7.84
C PHE A 173 3.13 13.03 7.24
N ALA A 174 1.94 12.79 7.78
CA ALA A 174 0.73 13.47 7.35
C ALA A 174 0.66 14.93 7.85
N GLU A 175 1.29 15.23 8.99
CA GLU A 175 1.34 16.59 9.53
C GLU A 175 2.09 17.54 8.59
N ARG A 176 3.27 17.13 8.13
CA ARG A 176 4.21 18.02 7.44
C ARG A 176 4.24 17.89 5.94
N ARG A 177 3.65 16.84 5.39
CA ARG A 177 3.74 16.46 3.97
C ARG A 177 2.38 16.06 3.40
N SER A 178 2.23 16.19 2.10
CA SER A 178 1.04 15.69 1.38
C SER A 178 1.08 14.16 1.25
N ILE A 179 1.04 13.48 2.41
CA ILE A 179 1.04 12.02 2.54
C ILE A 179 -0.23 11.60 3.29
N ASP A 180 -0.94 10.63 2.76
CA ASP A 180 -1.98 9.94 3.52
C ASP A 180 -1.33 8.80 4.32
N VAL A 181 -1.35 8.86 5.64
CA VAL A 181 -0.96 7.75 6.51
C VAL A 181 -2.16 6.84 6.73
N ARG A 182 -2.00 5.53 6.46
CA ARG A 182 -3.07 4.56 6.61
C ARG A 182 -2.71 3.46 7.60
N PHE A 183 -3.43 3.39 8.68
CA PHE A 183 -3.35 2.30 9.64
C PHE A 183 -4.25 1.14 9.20
N ILE A 184 -3.68 -0.05 9.13
CA ILE A 184 -4.33 -1.27 8.65
C ILE A 184 -4.37 -2.26 9.81
N GLU A 185 -5.54 -2.72 10.19
CA GLU A 185 -5.66 -3.75 11.21
C GLU A 185 -5.02 -5.07 10.74
N MET A 186 -4.27 -5.69 11.63
CA MET A 186 -3.70 -7.01 11.39
C MET A 186 -4.83 -8.02 11.20
N MET A 187 -4.84 -8.68 10.05
CA MET A 187 -5.80 -9.75 9.80
C MET A 187 -5.30 -11.09 10.38
N PRO A 188 -6.17 -11.87 11.07
CA PRO A 188 -5.80 -13.15 11.64
C PRO A 188 -5.79 -14.28 10.59
N ILE A 189 -5.05 -14.05 9.49
CA ILE A 189 -4.84 -15.01 8.39
C ILE A 189 -3.36 -15.29 8.23
N GLY A 190 -3.02 -16.51 7.81
CA GLY A 190 -1.63 -16.93 7.67
C GLY A 190 -0.86 -16.70 8.97
N ARG A 191 0.34 -16.11 8.87
CA ARG A 191 1.17 -15.74 10.04
C ARG A 191 0.63 -14.58 10.87
N GLY A 192 -0.28 -13.81 10.35
CA GLY A 192 -0.96 -12.76 11.11
C GLY A 192 -1.77 -13.30 12.30
N ARG A 193 -2.10 -14.59 12.34
CA ARG A 193 -2.74 -15.24 13.50
C ARG A 193 -1.84 -15.28 14.75
N GLU A 194 -0.54 -15.21 14.56
CA GLU A 194 0.47 -15.25 15.63
C GLU A 194 0.77 -13.84 16.19
N CYS A 195 0.16 -12.80 15.60
CA CYS A 195 0.38 -11.41 15.95
C CYS A 195 -0.88 -10.78 16.56
N THR A 196 -0.70 -9.97 17.59
CA THR A 196 -1.79 -9.15 18.15
C THR A 196 -1.74 -7.76 17.51
N GLY A 197 -2.76 -7.42 16.75
CA GLY A 197 -2.91 -6.10 16.14
C GLY A 197 -3.43 -5.04 17.11
N VAL A 198 -3.32 -3.78 16.73
CA VAL A 198 -3.95 -2.65 17.41
C VAL A 198 -5.28 -2.35 16.72
N SER A 199 -6.34 -2.14 17.52
CA SER A 199 -7.65 -1.76 16.99
C SER A 199 -7.61 -0.34 16.42
N ASN A 200 -8.13 -0.17 15.21
CA ASN A 200 -8.26 1.15 14.58
C ASN A 200 -9.21 2.07 15.36
N ASP A 201 -10.24 1.53 15.99
CA ASP A 201 -11.18 2.33 16.81
C ASP A 201 -10.50 2.89 18.07
N GLU A 202 -9.66 2.08 18.72
CA GLU A 202 -8.86 2.54 19.86
C GLU A 202 -7.81 3.58 19.44
N LEU A 203 -7.17 3.35 18.29
CA LEU A 203 -6.20 4.29 17.75
C LEU A 203 -6.84 5.62 17.38
N LEU A 204 -8.02 5.58 16.72
CA LEU A 204 -8.76 6.79 16.38
C LEU A 204 -9.14 7.60 17.63
N LYS A 205 -9.59 6.94 18.71
CA LYS A 205 -9.87 7.61 19.99
C LYS A 205 -8.63 8.33 20.54
N LYS A 206 -7.47 7.65 20.55
CA LYS A 206 -6.20 8.26 20.99
C LYS A 206 -5.83 9.48 20.15
N ILE A 207 -6.02 9.40 18.83
CA ILE A 207 -5.77 10.53 17.92
C ILE A 207 -6.73 11.69 18.21
N GLN A 208 -8.02 11.42 18.42
CA GLN A 208 -9.02 12.44 18.77
C GLN A 208 -8.74 13.13 20.10
N GLU A 209 -8.24 12.39 21.10
CA GLU A 209 -7.83 12.93 22.40
C GLU A 209 -6.63 13.89 22.28
N GLN A 210 -5.68 13.59 21.39
CA GLN A 210 -4.47 14.41 21.20
C GLN A 210 -4.66 15.55 20.18
N HIS A 211 -5.58 15.38 19.25
CA HIS A 211 -5.85 16.35 18.17
C HIS A 211 -7.34 16.73 18.17
N PRO A 212 -7.77 17.67 19.03
CA PRO A 212 -9.15 18.14 19.03
C PRO A 212 -9.57 18.69 17.65
N GLY A 213 -10.77 18.33 17.21
CA GLY A 213 -11.31 18.77 15.91
C GLY A 213 -11.05 17.80 14.75
N VAL A 214 -10.51 16.60 15.02
CA VAL A 214 -10.45 15.52 14.02
C VAL A 214 -11.85 15.23 13.51
N CYS A 215 -12.04 15.28 12.19
CA CYS A 215 -13.31 15.03 11.53
C CYS A 215 -13.16 14.08 10.34
N LYS A 216 -14.23 13.40 9.98
CA LYS A 216 -14.24 12.54 8.81
C LYS A 216 -13.90 13.35 7.55
N ASP A 217 -13.07 12.80 6.69
CA ASP A 217 -12.67 13.40 5.43
C ASP A 217 -13.42 12.71 4.28
N ASP A 218 -14.38 13.41 3.70
CA ASP A 218 -15.22 12.87 2.63
C ASP A 218 -14.60 13.07 1.23
N ARG A 219 -13.39 13.62 1.13
CA ARG A 219 -12.65 13.70 -0.13
C ARG A 219 -12.29 12.31 -0.65
N VAL A 220 -12.15 12.20 -1.96
CA VAL A 220 -11.75 10.93 -2.60
C VAL A 220 -10.23 10.76 -2.50
N HIS A 221 -9.77 9.89 -1.61
CA HIS A 221 -8.35 9.58 -1.44
C HIS A 221 -7.87 8.41 -2.31
N GLY A 222 -8.76 7.66 -2.93
CA GLY A 222 -8.43 6.52 -3.81
C GLY A 222 -9.53 5.47 -3.88
N ASN A 223 -9.19 4.27 -4.35
CA ASN A 223 -10.16 3.22 -4.68
C ASN A 223 -10.25 2.11 -3.61
N GLY A 224 -9.68 2.31 -2.44
CA GLY A 224 -9.64 1.31 -1.38
C GLY A 224 -10.70 1.56 -0.29
N PRO A 225 -10.90 0.59 0.63
CA PRO A 225 -11.92 0.63 1.66
C PRO A 225 -11.56 1.51 2.87
N ALA A 226 -10.49 2.30 2.80
CA ALA A 226 -10.05 3.13 3.92
C ALA A 226 -11.04 4.25 4.19
N VAL A 227 -11.39 4.44 5.46
CA VAL A 227 -12.11 5.62 5.96
C VAL A 227 -11.08 6.65 6.39
N TYR A 228 -11.19 7.87 5.85
CA TYR A 228 -10.22 8.94 6.10
C TYR A 228 -10.75 9.99 7.08
N TYR A 229 -9.80 10.59 7.79
CA TYR A 229 -10.03 11.69 8.72
C TYR A 229 -9.02 12.81 8.44
N HIS A 230 -9.52 14.03 8.54
CA HIS A 230 -8.71 15.24 8.51
C HIS A 230 -8.38 15.66 9.94
N ILE A 231 -7.12 16.00 10.18
CA ILE A 231 -6.64 16.56 11.45
C ILE A 231 -6.35 18.05 11.20
N PRO A 232 -6.94 18.97 11.97
CA PRO A 232 -6.66 20.39 11.79
C PRO A 232 -5.16 20.72 11.87
N GLY A 233 -4.67 21.45 10.87
CA GLY A 233 -3.24 21.78 10.76
C GLY A 233 -2.38 20.77 10.00
N PHE A 234 -2.89 19.60 9.66
CA PHE A 234 -2.16 18.61 8.87
C PHE A 234 -2.29 18.87 7.37
N VAL A 235 -1.21 18.63 6.64
CA VAL A 235 -1.18 18.75 5.16
C VAL A 235 -1.82 17.53 4.51
N GLY A 236 -1.54 16.34 5.01
CA GLY A 236 -2.13 15.07 4.58
C GLY A 236 -3.31 14.64 5.46
N SER A 237 -3.70 13.38 5.31
CA SER A 237 -4.84 12.80 6.04
C SER A 237 -4.45 11.49 6.71
N VAL A 238 -5.23 11.07 7.71
CA VAL A 238 -5.12 9.75 8.32
C VAL A 238 -6.25 8.85 7.86
N GLY A 239 -5.92 7.64 7.43
CA GLY A 239 -6.88 6.66 6.96
C GLY A 239 -6.84 5.38 7.81
N PHE A 240 -7.96 4.69 7.89
CA PHE A 240 -8.10 3.44 8.63
C PHE A 240 -8.68 2.36 7.73
N ILE A 241 -8.06 1.18 7.74
CA ILE A 241 -8.55 -0.02 7.06
C ILE A 241 -8.82 -1.07 8.14
N SER A 242 -10.09 -1.22 8.50
CA SER A 242 -10.55 -2.15 9.54
C SER A 242 -11.09 -3.42 8.90
N ALA A 243 -10.18 -4.34 8.59
CA ALA A 243 -10.52 -5.57 7.89
C ALA A 243 -11.32 -6.56 8.74
N ILE A 244 -11.29 -6.40 10.08
CA ILE A 244 -11.95 -7.31 11.04
C ILE A 244 -13.29 -6.73 11.50
N HIS A 245 -13.32 -5.43 11.81
CA HIS A 245 -14.45 -4.76 12.46
C HIS A 245 -15.26 -3.87 11.48
N GLY A 246 -14.79 -3.69 10.25
CA GLY A 246 -15.45 -2.89 9.24
C GLY A 246 -16.09 -3.73 8.13
N VAL A 247 -17.07 -3.16 7.41
CA VAL A 247 -17.58 -3.75 6.17
C VAL A 247 -16.52 -3.58 5.09
N PHE A 248 -15.73 -4.61 4.86
CA PHE A 248 -14.61 -4.58 3.92
C PHE A 248 -15.05 -4.54 2.44
N CYS A 249 -16.27 -5.02 2.18
CA CYS A 249 -16.88 -5.04 0.87
C CYS A 249 -18.27 -4.39 0.95
N SER A 250 -18.32 -3.10 0.87
CA SER A 250 -19.56 -2.33 0.72
C SER A 250 -19.84 -2.04 -0.75
#